data_5b8dffa730bb518c86664360ba056ef5
#
_entry.id   5b8dffa730bb518c86664360ba056ef5
#
_cell.length_a   1.000
_cell.length_b   1.000
_cell.length_c   1.000
_cell.angle_alpha   90.00
_cell.angle_beta   90.00
_cell.angle_gamma   90.00
#
_symmetry.space_group_name_H-M   'P 1'
#
loop_
_entity.id
_entity.type
_entity.pdbx_description
1 polymer ?
#
loop_
_entity_poly.entity_id
_entity_poly.type
_entity_poly.pdbx_seq_one_letter_code
_entity_poly.pdbx_strand_id
1 'polypeptide(L)'
;TPLIGLGQSGLTAFEPAYVDELAAIFRWSFEHIQADDGGAVYLRLSTRSLNQPTRDLSAETRAQIVDGGYWLEPPTPGAELAIVASGPVITEAVEAHQQIVEDIPGAGLLVVTSPGRLQDDWIEGVNNGRSERAHVRRLLAPLSPDAGLVTILDGHPSTLAWFGSVARHRVAPLGVSRF
;
A
#
# COMPACT_ATOMS: atom_id res chain seq x y z
N THR A 1 -5.57 -11.10 -11.46
CA THR A 1 -5.99 -10.45 -10.21
C THR A 1 -4.78 -10.15 -9.34
N PRO A 2 -4.77 -9.08 -8.51
CA PRO A 2 -3.64 -8.72 -7.64
C PRO A 2 -3.17 -9.88 -6.75
N LEU A 3 -4.11 -10.69 -6.25
CA LEU A 3 -3.82 -11.84 -5.39
C LEU A 3 -2.93 -12.90 -6.08
N ILE A 4 -3.11 -13.13 -7.38
CA ILE A 4 -2.27 -14.08 -8.13
C ILE A 4 -0.84 -13.53 -8.28
N GLY A 5 -0.72 -12.22 -8.45
CA GLY A 5 0.59 -11.54 -8.56
C GLY A 5 1.47 -11.67 -7.32
N LEU A 6 0.86 -11.78 -6.12
CA LEU A 6 1.60 -11.95 -4.86
C LEU A 6 2.45 -13.25 -4.81
N GLY A 7 2.07 -14.27 -5.55
CA GLY A 7 2.78 -15.56 -5.53
C GLY A 7 3.70 -15.79 -6.74
N GLN A 8 3.87 -14.81 -7.62
CA GLN A 8 4.61 -14.99 -8.87
C GLN A 8 6.03 -14.42 -8.76
N SER A 9 7.02 -15.30 -8.62
CA SER A 9 8.43 -14.92 -8.62
C SER A 9 8.82 -14.23 -9.94
N GLY A 10 9.57 -13.15 -9.86
CA GLY A 10 10.01 -12.37 -11.02
C GLY A 10 8.97 -11.44 -11.64
N LEU A 11 7.78 -11.35 -11.03
CA LEU A 11 6.74 -10.40 -11.42
C LEU A 11 6.53 -9.36 -10.33
N THR A 12 6.77 -8.09 -10.65
CA THR A 12 6.43 -6.97 -9.78
C THR A 12 5.13 -6.33 -10.24
N ALA A 13 4.11 -6.36 -9.39
CA ALA A 13 2.79 -5.81 -9.71
C ALA A 13 2.55 -4.50 -8.96
N PHE A 14 2.06 -3.49 -9.68
CA PHE A 14 1.64 -2.21 -9.10
C PHE A 14 0.20 -1.87 -9.47
N GLU A 15 -0.47 -1.19 -8.56
CA GLU A 15 -1.81 -0.65 -8.75
C GLU A 15 -1.85 0.81 -8.25
N PRO A 16 -1.31 1.77 -9.03
CA PRO A 16 -1.34 3.18 -8.65
C PRO A 16 -2.76 3.75 -8.70
N ALA A 17 -3.06 4.66 -7.77
CA ALA A 17 -4.29 5.45 -7.78
C ALA A 17 -4.12 6.76 -8.54
N TYR A 18 -2.95 7.39 -8.46
CA TYR A 18 -2.68 8.73 -8.98
C TYR A 18 -1.62 8.72 -10.09
N VAL A 19 -1.69 9.73 -10.97
CA VAL A 19 -0.77 9.84 -12.11
C VAL A 19 0.66 10.13 -11.69
N ASP A 20 0.87 10.83 -10.58
CA ASP A 20 2.19 11.10 -10.03
C ASP A 20 2.85 9.84 -9.44
N GLU A 21 2.07 8.94 -8.84
CA GLU A 21 2.52 7.60 -8.46
C GLU A 21 2.92 6.79 -9.69
N LEU A 22 2.06 6.78 -10.71
CA LEU A 22 2.34 6.09 -11.98
C LEU A 22 3.63 6.59 -12.61
N ALA A 23 3.89 7.90 -12.59
CA ALA A 23 5.12 8.47 -13.13
C ALA A 23 6.38 7.99 -12.37
N ALA A 24 6.32 7.90 -11.03
CA ALA A 24 7.41 7.36 -10.22
C ALA A 24 7.65 5.87 -10.50
N ILE A 25 6.55 5.09 -10.58
CA ILE A 25 6.58 3.66 -10.89
C ILE A 25 7.13 3.40 -12.29
N PHE A 26 6.71 4.16 -13.31
CA PHE A 26 7.24 4.00 -14.67
C PHE A 26 8.73 4.24 -14.75
N ARG A 27 9.24 5.29 -14.11
CA ARG A 27 10.68 5.57 -14.09
C ARG A 27 11.44 4.37 -13.53
N TRP A 28 11.04 3.88 -12.36
CA TRP A 28 11.64 2.70 -11.75
C TRP A 28 11.50 1.46 -12.64
N SER A 29 10.33 1.24 -13.25
CA SER A 29 10.06 0.07 -14.09
C SER A 29 11.00 0.00 -15.30
N PHE A 30 11.26 1.14 -15.97
CA PHE A 30 12.18 1.19 -17.10
C PHE A 30 13.64 0.89 -16.71
N GLU A 31 14.05 1.28 -15.50
CA GLU A 31 15.36 0.92 -14.96
C GLU A 31 15.40 -0.57 -14.60
N HIS A 32 14.37 -1.06 -13.91
CA HIS A 32 14.27 -2.44 -13.43
C HIS A 32 14.26 -3.47 -14.56
N ILE A 33 13.47 -3.28 -15.62
CA ILE A 33 13.39 -4.26 -16.73
C ILE A 33 14.68 -4.33 -17.57
N GLN A 34 15.58 -3.38 -17.42
CA GLN A 34 16.89 -3.34 -18.10
C GLN A 34 18.05 -3.81 -17.23
N ALA A 35 17.83 -4.03 -15.92
CA ALA A 35 18.83 -4.51 -15.01
C ALA A 35 19.10 -6.01 -15.22
N ASP A 36 20.32 -6.46 -14.96
CA ASP A 36 20.72 -7.87 -15.12
C ASP A 36 19.91 -8.82 -14.22
N ASP A 37 19.47 -8.33 -13.05
CA ASP A 37 18.61 -9.01 -12.08
C ASP A 37 17.15 -8.54 -12.15
N GLY A 38 16.79 -7.83 -13.21
CA GLY A 38 15.44 -7.30 -13.42
C GLY A 38 14.42 -8.39 -13.70
N GLY A 39 13.14 -7.99 -13.65
CA GLY A 39 12.00 -8.88 -13.85
C GLY A 39 10.87 -8.24 -14.64
N ALA A 40 9.75 -8.93 -14.76
CA ALA A 40 8.56 -8.39 -15.39
C ALA A 40 7.85 -7.41 -14.46
N VAL A 41 7.28 -6.35 -15.05
CA VAL A 41 6.45 -5.39 -14.33
C VAL A 41 5.03 -5.43 -14.89
N TYR A 42 4.07 -5.59 -13.99
CA TYR A 42 2.64 -5.55 -14.31
C TYR A 42 2.01 -4.30 -13.69
N LEU A 43 1.34 -3.50 -14.50
CA LEU A 43 0.63 -2.31 -14.06
C LEU A 43 -0.88 -2.53 -14.23
N ARG A 44 -1.62 -2.56 -13.12
CA ARG A 44 -3.07 -2.54 -13.14
C ARG A 44 -3.55 -1.10 -13.09
N LEU A 45 -4.02 -0.59 -14.22
CA LEU A 45 -4.53 0.77 -14.34
C LEU A 45 -6.05 0.76 -14.42
N SER A 46 -6.69 1.70 -13.72
CA SER A 46 -8.13 1.90 -13.80
C SER A 46 -8.50 2.76 -15.00
N THR A 47 -9.63 2.46 -15.62
CA THR A 47 -10.27 3.34 -16.62
C THR A 47 -11.25 4.33 -15.95
N ARG A 48 -11.44 4.25 -14.63
CA ARG A 48 -12.25 5.18 -13.86
C ARG A 48 -11.56 6.53 -13.79
N SER A 49 -12.31 7.61 -14.04
CA SER A 49 -11.80 8.97 -13.79
C SER A 49 -11.67 9.23 -12.31
N LEU A 50 -10.46 9.59 -11.87
CA LEU A 50 -10.17 9.96 -10.49
C LEU A 50 -9.70 11.41 -10.43
N ASN A 51 -10.13 12.14 -9.40
CA ASN A 51 -9.58 13.45 -9.09
C ASN A 51 -8.10 13.32 -8.75
N GLN A 52 -7.26 14.08 -9.44
CA GLN A 52 -5.81 14.05 -9.23
C GLN A 52 -5.40 15.14 -8.26
N PRO A 53 -4.69 14.81 -7.17
CA PRO A 53 -4.20 15.82 -6.24
C PRO A 53 -3.12 16.66 -6.90
N THR A 54 -3.15 17.98 -6.66
CA THR A 54 -2.02 18.87 -7.01
C THR A 54 -1.04 18.86 -5.85
N ARG A 55 0.06 18.10 -5.99
CA ARG A 55 1.08 17.95 -4.96
C ARG A 55 2.47 17.74 -5.57
N ASP A 56 3.48 18.20 -4.88
CA ASP A 56 4.87 17.88 -5.21
C ASP A 56 5.34 16.72 -4.33
N LEU A 57 5.63 15.57 -4.95
CA LEU A 57 6.18 14.43 -4.24
C LEU A 57 7.65 14.67 -3.87
N SER A 58 7.99 14.46 -2.61
CA SER A 58 9.39 14.44 -2.17
C SER A 58 10.13 13.24 -2.79
N ALA A 59 11.44 13.26 -2.79
CA ALA A 59 12.26 12.11 -3.21
C ALA A 59 11.97 10.87 -2.33
N GLU A 60 11.74 11.08 -1.04
CA GLU A 60 11.38 10.04 -0.09
C GLU A 60 10.02 9.42 -0.42
N THR A 61 9.00 10.24 -0.67
CA THR A 61 7.66 9.74 -1.03
C THR A 61 7.71 8.96 -2.35
N ARG A 62 8.49 9.42 -3.35
CA ARG A 62 8.68 8.66 -4.59
C ARG A 62 9.31 7.29 -4.35
N ALA A 63 10.30 7.21 -3.46
CA ALA A 63 10.90 5.93 -3.08
C ALA A 63 9.87 5.02 -2.38
N GLN A 64 9.11 5.54 -1.44
CA GLN A 64 8.06 4.79 -0.73
C GLN A 64 6.96 4.27 -1.68
N ILE A 65 6.56 5.06 -2.70
CA ILE A 65 5.63 4.65 -3.74
C ILE A 65 6.16 3.42 -4.48
N VAL A 66 7.44 3.43 -4.85
CA VAL A 66 8.11 2.31 -5.52
C VAL A 66 8.29 1.13 -4.57
N ASP A 67 8.60 1.37 -3.29
CA ASP A 67 8.72 0.33 -2.26
C ASP A 67 7.38 -0.31 -1.88
N GLY A 68 6.26 0.22 -2.40
CA GLY A 68 4.96 -0.43 -2.37
C GLY A 68 3.91 0.25 -1.52
N GLY A 69 4.21 1.34 -0.80
CA GLY A 69 3.20 2.08 -0.05
C GLY A 69 3.74 3.30 0.69
N TYR A 70 2.87 4.27 0.92
CA TYR A 70 3.19 5.52 1.59
C TYR A 70 1.95 6.09 2.31
N TRP A 71 2.15 6.93 3.31
CA TRP A 71 1.05 7.64 3.96
C TRP A 71 0.58 8.81 3.09
N LEU A 72 -0.68 8.76 2.63
CA LEU A 72 -1.36 9.91 2.02
C LEU A 72 -1.73 10.92 3.10
N GLU A 73 -2.31 10.42 4.21
CA GLU A 73 -2.56 11.16 5.43
C GLU A 73 -1.86 10.44 6.59
N PRO A 74 -0.70 10.97 7.06
CA PRO A 74 0.03 10.33 8.13
C PRO A 74 -0.77 10.28 9.44
N PRO A 75 -0.75 9.16 10.18
CA PRO A 75 -1.41 9.07 11.47
C PRO A 75 -0.65 9.90 12.52
N THR A 76 -1.34 10.36 13.54
CA THR A 76 -0.65 10.88 14.73
C THR A 76 0.02 9.71 15.50
N PRO A 77 1.15 9.97 16.21
CA PRO A 77 1.77 8.94 17.03
C PRO A 77 0.78 8.32 18.02
N GLY A 78 0.66 6.99 18.00
CA GLY A 78 -0.27 6.25 18.83
C GLY A 78 -1.71 6.17 18.30
N ALA A 79 -1.94 6.53 17.03
CA ALA A 79 -3.27 6.43 16.40
C ALA A 79 -3.86 5.01 16.52
N GLU A 80 -5.15 4.94 16.79
CA GLU A 80 -5.88 3.69 17.05
C GLU A 80 -6.48 3.06 15.78
N LEU A 81 -6.45 3.79 14.66
CA LEU A 81 -7.04 3.35 13.40
C LEU A 81 -6.23 3.84 12.19
N ALA A 82 -6.15 2.99 11.18
CA ALA A 82 -5.74 3.39 9.85
C ALA A 82 -6.59 2.73 8.76
N ILE A 83 -6.86 3.48 7.69
CA ILE A 83 -7.38 2.94 6.43
C ILE A 83 -6.17 2.62 5.54
N VAL A 84 -6.19 1.45 4.92
CA VAL A 84 -5.16 0.97 3.99
C VAL A 84 -5.83 0.70 2.64
N ALA A 85 -5.59 1.56 1.66
CA ALA A 85 -6.26 1.50 0.37
C ALA A 85 -5.29 1.19 -0.78
N SER A 86 -5.75 0.44 -1.79
CA SER A 86 -4.98 0.15 -3.00
C SER A 86 -5.80 0.43 -4.24
N GLY A 87 -5.21 1.13 -5.21
CA GLY A 87 -5.81 1.38 -6.51
C GLY A 87 -6.98 2.36 -6.52
N PRO A 88 -7.96 2.18 -7.43
CA PRO A 88 -8.98 3.19 -7.74
C PRO A 88 -10.01 3.45 -6.64
N VAL A 89 -10.01 2.65 -5.57
CA VAL A 89 -10.89 2.87 -4.39
C VAL A 89 -10.36 3.97 -3.45
N ILE A 90 -9.29 4.64 -3.83
CA ILE A 90 -8.71 5.71 -3.04
C ILE A 90 -9.69 6.88 -2.79
N THR A 91 -10.58 7.16 -3.74
CA THR A 91 -11.59 8.22 -3.58
C THR A 91 -12.51 7.93 -2.41
N GLU A 92 -13.04 6.71 -2.36
CA GLU A 92 -13.90 6.24 -1.27
C GLU A 92 -13.13 6.17 0.07
N ALA A 93 -11.86 5.79 0.01
CA ALA A 93 -11.00 5.75 1.20
C ALA A 93 -10.72 7.16 1.76
N VAL A 94 -10.51 8.16 0.90
CA VAL A 94 -10.34 9.57 1.31
C VAL A 94 -11.62 10.11 1.95
N GLU A 95 -12.78 9.86 1.33
CA GLU A 95 -14.09 10.28 1.88
C GLU A 95 -14.34 9.62 3.24
N ALA A 96 -14.08 8.31 3.36
CA ALA A 96 -14.23 7.61 4.62
C ALA A 96 -13.25 8.13 5.70
N HIS A 97 -12.00 8.43 5.33
CA HIS A 97 -11.02 9.00 6.23
C HIS A 97 -11.46 10.37 6.78
N GLN A 98 -11.97 11.24 5.91
CA GLN A 98 -12.48 12.56 6.31
C GLN A 98 -13.62 12.47 7.35
N GLN A 99 -14.48 11.45 7.23
CA GLN A 99 -15.54 11.20 8.21
C GLN A 99 -15.00 10.59 9.52
N ILE A 100 -14.09 9.62 9.39
CA ILE A 100 -13.55 8.91 10.56
C ILE A 100 -12.72 9.81 11.49
N VAL A 101 -11.98 10.78 10.95
CA VAL A 101 -11.15 11.66 11.78
C VAL A 101 -11.97 12.60 12.67
N GLU A 102 -13.27 12.77 12.42
CA GLU A 102 -14.18 13.49 13.30
C GLU A 102 -14.41 12.72 14.61
N ASP A 103 -14.50 11.38 14.53
CA ASP A 103 -14.73 10.49 15.68
C ASP A 103 -13.44 9.93 16.27
N ILE A 104 -12.45 9.68 15.41
CA ILE A 104 -11.15 9.09 15.77
C ILE A 104 -10.03 10.02 15.28
N PRO A 105 -9.75 11.10 16.01
CA PRO A 105 -8.72 12.06 15.64
C PRO A 105 -7.34 11.38 15.51
N GLY A 106 -6.63 11.72 14.43
CA GLY A 106 -5.31 11.17 14.16
C GLY A 106 -5.28 9.84 13.43
N ALA A 107 -6.44 9.28 13.03
CA ALA A 107 -6.47 8.14 12.13
C ALA A 107 -5.68 8.43 10.84
N GLY A 108 -4.95 7.44 10.31
CA GLY A 108 -4.16 7.58 9.10
C GLY A 108 -4.82 7.00 7.86
N LEU A 109 -4.35 7.45 6.67
CA LEU A 109 -4.70 6.87 5.37
C LEU A 109 -3.43 6.46 4.64
N LEU A 110 -3.20 5.14 4.54
CA LEU A 110 -2.08 4.51 3.86
C LEU A 110 -2.49 4.10 2.44
N VAL A 111 -1.71 4.51 1.45
CA VAL A 111 -1.85 4.04 0.07
C VAL A 111 -0.87 2.90 -0.17
N VAL A 112 -1.37 1.78 -0.68
CA VAL A 112 -0.57 0.63 -1.10
C VAL A 112 -0.54 0.59 -2.62
N THR A 113 0.61 0.84 -3.19
CA THR A 113 0.84 0.83 -4.64
C THR A 113 1.29 -0.54 -5.15
N SER A 114 1.93 -1.35 -4.29
CA SER A 114 2.38 -2.70 -4.59
C SER A 114 2.31 -3.61 -3.35
N PRO A 115 1.21 -4.36 -3.17
CA PRO A 115 1.11 -5.32 -2.07
C PRO A 115 2.22 -6.37 -2.08
N GLY A 116 2.66 -6.80 -3.28
CA GLY A 116 3.70 -7.81 -3.43
C GLY A 116 5.05 -7.32 -2.92
N ARG A 117 5.51 -6.14 -3.33
CA ARG A 117 6.80 -5.59 -2.86
C ARG A 117 6.85 -5.41 -1.34
N LEU A 118 5.76 -4.92 -0.75
CA LEU A 118 5.67 -4.79 0.71
C LEU A 118 5.73 -6.16 1.41
N GLN A 119 5.06 -7.16 0.84
CA GLN A 119 5.03 -8.51 1.42
C GLN A 119 6.38 -9.20 1.28
N ASP A 120 7.02 -9.12 0.11
CA ASP A 120 8.32 -9.74 -0.17
C ASP A 120 9.41 -9.16 0.75
N ASP A 121 9.50 -7.83 0.87
CA ASP A 121 10.42 -7.14 1.78
C ASP A 121 10.19 -7.57 3.25
N TRP A 122 8.93 -7.70 3.66
CA TRP A 122 8.60 -8.17 5.01
C TRP A 122 8.98 -9.63 5.24
N ILE A 123 8.66 -10.54 4.30
CA ILE A 123 9.00 -11.96 4.39
C ILE A 123 10.52 -12.16 4.40
N GLU A 124 11.24 -11.43 3.55
CA GLU A 124 12.71 -11.43 3.55
C GLU A 124 13.25 -10.95 4.90
N GLY A 125 12.69 -9.86 5.42
CA GLY A 125 13.04 -9.35 6.75
C GLY A 125 12.80 -10.38 7.86
N VAL A 126 11.69 -11.11 7.83
CA VAL A 126 11.37 -12.18 8.79
C VAL A 126 12.40 -13.32 8.68
N ASN A 127 12.67 -13.80 7.46
CA ASN A 127 13.59 -14.91 7.22
C ASN A 127 15.02 -14.59 7.65
N ASN A 128 15.42 -13.32 7.60
CA ASN A 128 16.75 -12.84 7.97
C ASN A 128 16.83 -12.25 9.39
N GLY A 129 15.76 -12.36 10.21
CA GLY A 129 15.71 -11.82 11.56
C GLY A 129 15.78 -10.28 11.62
N ARG A 130 15.32 -9.60 10.56
CA ARG A 130 15.37 -8.13 10.37
C ARG A 130 14.01 -7.52 10.03
N SER A 131 12.91 -8.18 10.42
CA SER A 131 11.54 -7.75 10.10
C SER A 131 11.22 -6.30 10.51
N GLU A 132 11.86 -5.78 11.56
CA GLU A 132 11.69 -4.39 12.01
C GLU A 132 12.18 -3.34 10.97
N ARG A 133 13.03 -3.76 10.01
CA ARG A 133 13.53 -2.91 8.94
C ARG A 133 12.65 -2.91 7.70
N ALA A 134 11.70 -3.83 7.61
CA ALA A 134 10.78 -3.93 6.49
C ALA A 134 9.98 -2.62 6.33
N HIS A 135 9.75 -2.21 5.08
CA HIS A 135 9.06 -0.94 4.80
C HIS A 135 7.68 -0.90 5.41
N VAL A 136 6.88 -1.96 5.25
CA VAL A 136 5.56 -2.04 5.87
C VAL A 136 5.61 -1.94 7.40
N ARG A 137 6.63 -2.50 8.04
CA ARG A 137 6.80 -2.41 9.49
C ARG A 137 7.05 -0.97 9.92
N ARG A 138 7.88 -0.23 9.17
CA ARG A 138 8.13 1.19 9.42
C ARG A 138 6.87 2.05 9.20
N LEU A 139 6.10 1.73 8.15
CA LEU A 139 4.83 2.42 7.89
C LEU A 139 3.85 2.25 9.06
N LEU A 140 3.75 1.06 9.65
CA LEU A 140 2.81 0.79 10.75
C LEU A 140 3.35 1.23 12.13
N ALA A 141 4.63 1.59 12.26
CA ALA A 141 5.25 1.95 13.52
C ALA A 141 4.59 3.13 14.27
N PRO A 142 4.01 4.15 13.60
CA PRO A 142 3.32 5.24 14.31
C PRO A 142 2.01 4.83 14.98
N LEU A 143 1.43 3.68 14.62
CA LEU A 143 0.16 3.23 15.16
C LEU A 143 0.30 2.65 16.57
N SER A 144 -0.78 2.73 17.35
CA SER A 144 -0.90 2.01 18.62
C SER A 144 -0.74 0.49 18.40
N PRO A 145 -0.15 -0.26 19.34
CA PRO A 145 -0.08 -1.72 19.23
C PRO A 145 -1.44 -2.41 19.06
N ASP A 146 -2.50 -1.80 19.56
CA ASP A 146 -3.88 -2.32 19.48
C ASP A 146 -4.69 -1.70 18.35
N ALA A 147 -4.06 -0.93 17.46
CA ALA A 147 -4.73 -0.26 16.37
C ALA A 147 -5.48 -1.23 15.45
N GLY A 148 -6.62 -0.77 14.95
CA GLY A 148 -7.36 -1.42 13.88
C GLY A 148 -6.87 -0.98 12.50
N LEU A 149 -6.85 -1.89 11.55
CA LEU A 149 -6.62 -1.60 10.14
C LEU A 149 -7.87 -1.96 9.33
N VAL A 150 -8.40 -1.02 8.56
CA VAL A 150 -9.43 -1.28 7.57
C VAL A 150 -8.76 -1.30 6.20
N THR A 151 -8.64 -2.47 5.58
CA THR A 151 -8.01 -2.58 4.26
C THR A 151 -9.07 -2.62 3.17
N ILE A 152 -8.88 -1.87 2.09
CA ILE A 152 -9.84 -1.78 0.99
C ILE A 152 -9.13 -1.78 -0.37
N LEU A 153 -9.65 -2.58 -1.31
CA LEU A 153 -9.16 -2.63 -2.69
C LEU A 153 -10.26 -3.12 -3.66
N ASP A 154 -10.11 -2.75 -4.93
CA ASP A 154 -10.91 -3.34 -6.02
C ASP A 154 -10.33 -4.71 -6.42
N GLY A 155 -10.47 -5.68 -5.53
CA GLY A 155 -9.94 -7.03 -5.69
C GLY A 155 -10.24 -7.88 -4.47
N HIS A 156 -9.69 -9.10 -4.43
CA HIS A 156 -9.96 -10.02 -3.33
C HIS A 156 -9.32 -9.53 -2.02
N PRO A 157 -10.09 -9.46 -0.90
CA PRO A 157 -9.62 -8.87 0.36
C PRO A 157 -8.38 -9.55 0.95
N SER A 158 -8.13 -10.83 0.64
CA SER A 158 -6.93 -11.55 1.08
C SER A 158 -5.62 -10.92 0.56
N THR A 159 -5.68 -10.07 -0.47
CA THR A 159 -4.51 -9.37 -1.01
C THR A 159 -3.84 -8.47 0.04
N LEU A 160 -4.60 -7.90 0.97
CA LEU A 160 -4.10 -7.02 2.04
C LEU A 160 -4.32 -7.58 3.46
N ALA A 161 -5.03 -8.72 3.61
CA ALA A 161 -5.34 -9.28 4.93
C ALA A 161 -4.09 -9.65 5.76
N TRP A 162 -2.95 -9.93 5.11
CA TRP A 162 -1.68 -10.25 5.74
C TRP A 162 -1.07 -9.10 6.57
N PHE A 163 -1.51 -7.86 6.37
CA PHE A 163 -1.08 -6.70 7.17
C PHE A 163 -1.24 -6.92 8.67
N GLY A 164 -2.26 -7.69 9.09
CA GLY A 164 -2.45 -8.07 10.49
C GLY A 164 -1.30 -8.88 11.09
N SER A 165 -0.56 -9.62 10.25
CA SER A 165 0.58 -10.44 10.70
C SER A 165 1.85 -9.62 10.94
N VAL A 166 1.94 -8.41 10.38
CA VAL A 166 3.15 -7.56 10.44
C VAL A 166 3.42 -7.04 11.85
N ALA A 167 2.38 -6.51 12.51
CA ALA A 167 2.49 -5.88 13.83
C ALA A 167 1.36 -6.30 14.78
N ARG A 168 0.65 -7.39 14.48
CA ARG A 168 -0.47 -7.96 15.25
C ARG A 168 -1.70 -7.06 15.35
N HIS A 169 -1.84 -6.13 14.40
CA HIS A 169 -3.05 -5.30 14.33
C HIS A 169 -4.28 -6.14 13.93
N ARG A 170 -5.44 -5.74 14.41
CA ARG A 170 -6.71 -6.29 13.94
C ARG A 170 -6.99 -5.75 12.54
N VAL A 171 -7.35 -6.62 11.60
CA VAL A 171 -7.66 -6.23 10.21
C VAL A 171 -9.11 -6.50 9.90
N ALA A 172 -9.81 -5.49 9.36
CA ALA A 172 -11.10 -5.60 8.71
C ALA A 172 -10.88 -5.52 7.19
N PRO A 173 -10.80 -6.67 6.48
CA PRO A 173 -10.47 -6.67 5.06
C PRO A 173 -11.74 -6.50 4.21
N LEU A 174 -11.79 -5.41 3.45
CA LEU A 174 -12.85 -5.10 2.49
C LEU A 174 -12.36 -5.27 1.06
N GLY A 175 -13.24 -5.73 0.18
CA GLY A 175 -12.94 -5.97 -1.23
C GLY A 175 -14.01 -6.77 -1.94
N VAL A 176 -13.71 -7.24 -3.15
CA VAL A 176 -14.61 -8.02 -4.00
C VAL A 176 -14.31 -9.52 -3.83
N SER A 177 -15.18 -10.26 -3.16
CA SER A 177 -15.02 -11.69 -2.92
C SER A 177 -15.82 -12.58 -3.87
N ARG A 178 -16.76 -11.99 -4.63
CA ARG A 178 -17.60 -12.68 -5.63
C ARG A 178 -17.81 -11.77 -6.83
N PHE A 179 -17.71 -12.33 -8.02
CA PHE A 179 -17.99 -11.68 -9.30
C PHE A 179 -19.27 -12.25 -9.89
#